data_a408b10da59be9fba2286683032fe645
#
_entry.id   a408b10da59be9fba2286683032fe645
#
_cell.length_a   1.000
_cell.length_b   1.000
_cell.length_c   1.000
_cell.angle_alpha   90.00
_cell.angle_beta   90.00
_cell.angle_gamma   90.00
#
_symmetry.space_group_name_H-M   'P 1'
#
loop_
_entity.id
_entity.type
_entity.pdbx_description
1 polymer ?
#
loop_
_entity_poly.entity_id
_entity_poly.type
_entity_poly.pdbx_seq_one_letter_code
_entity_poly.pdbx_strand_id
1 'polypeptide(L)'
;MRVTASVRVVLAMVFAFLVISPLIIQRYAAPKETAKAKLDSQTALARHGFYLQEVAHAAGVNFVHQAPTLDPRLNHIMPQVASMGAAVSVVDFDHDGWPDIYVTSSKEGAKNALYRNLHDGTFKDVAEEMGIADVNRPGTGVSMGAVWGDYDNDGYEDLLLIKWGKPELFHNDAGHGFTRVTEQVDLPPWINANTALWFDYDGDGLLDLFIGGYYSEDVDLWHLASTKMMPDSFEYAKNGGRKYLFHNLGNGKFEEVSAKVGINSRRWALASAAVDLRGTGHPDLFVANDYGVSELYFNDGKRFHEVGEQTGVGFAPKSGMNASFGDILNQGRYAVYVSNISEEGVLIQGNNLWVPREGTSGDHLQFENLARDFGVEIGGWSFGAQFGDLNNDGTLDLYLTNGYVSLDRNRSYWYDFSKIAGGHSTIINDAKNWPAMDGRSLSGYQTKHVWLNDGSGKFVDVAQAVGVTDTYDGRAVAFADLWNQGVLDVIVANERGPLLIYKNTVTPENKWVEFDLEGTKSNRSAIGAQVTLFWNGQEQVQEVSGGSGFAAQNERRLHFGLGKTPHIEKVVIRWPSGKVQTIEEPAPNQLYSIKEPL
;
A
#
# COMPACT_ATOMS: atom_id res chain seq x y z
N MET A 1 20.82 55.62 31.96
CA MET A 1 20.30 55.04 33.22
C MET A 1 21.25 53.94 33.69
N ARG A 2 21.94 54.09 34.83
CA ARG A 2 22.78 53.00 35.37
C ARG A 2 21.87 52.00 36.10
N VAL A 3 21.77 50.80 35.59
CA VAL A 3 21.01 49.71 36.22
C VAL A 3 21.63 49.41 37.58
N THR A 4 20.83 49.49 38.65
CA THR A 4 21.30 49.26 40.01
C THR A 4 21.81 47.84 40.24
N ALA A 5 22.71 47.63 41.19
CA ALA A 5 23.30 46.28 41.46
C ALA A 5 22.21 45.24 41.75
N SER A 6 21.16 45.60 42.47
CA SER A 6 20.01 44.75 42.77
C SER A 6 19.27 44.27 41.51
N VAL A 7 19.07 45.11 40.53
CA VAL A 7 18.39 44.76 39.27
C VAL A 7 19.27 43.78 38.44
N ARG A 8 20.59 43.95 38.46
CA ARG A 8 21.53 43.02 37.80
C ARG A 8 21.51 41.64 38.42
N VAL A 9 21.42 41.55 39.76
CA VAL A 9 21.31 40.26 40.46
C VAL A 9 20.00 39.57 40.14
N VAL A 10 18.87 40.27 40.10
CA VAL A 10 17.57 39.70 39.71
C VAL A 10 17.58 39.22 38.28
N LEU A 11 18.13 39.99 37.34
CA LEU A 11 18.26 39.59 35.94
C LEU A 11 19.16 38.35 35.76
N ALA A 12 20.26 38.27 36.53
CA ALA A 12 21.14 37.10 36.50
C ALA A 12 20.43 35.83 37.05
N MET A 13 19.64 35.97 38.13
CA MET A 13 18.84 34.85 38.67
C MET A 13 17.74 34.41 37.70
N VAL A 14 17.03 35.33 37.05
CA VAL A 14 16.03 35.00 36.03
C VAL A 14 16.68 34.31 34.83
N PHE A 15 17.83 34.78 34.37
CA PHE A 15 18.57 34.17 33.29
C PHE A 15 19.05 32.76 33.67
N ALA A 16 19.63 32.57 34.85
CA ALA A 16 20.03 31.27 35.36
C ALA A 16 18.83 30.30 35.45
N PHE A 17 17.68 30.78 35.92
CA PHE A 17 16.45 29.99 35.98
C PHE A 17 15.96 29.60 34.57
N LEU A 18 15.98 30.50 33.58
CA LEU A 18 15.61 30.22 32.19
C LEU A 18 16.55 29.25 31.49
N VAL A 19 17.82 29.21 31.88
CA VAL A 19 18.82 28.26 31.32
C VAL A 19 18.74 26.91 32.01
N ILE A 20 18.47 26.86 33.31
CA ILE A 20 18.48 25.61 34.10
C ILE A 20 17.11 24.90 34.07
N SER A 21 16.00 25.66 33.99
CA SER A 21 14.65 25.06 33.99
C SER A 21 14.39 24.09 32.83
N PRO A 22 14.83 24.34 31.57
CA PRO A 22 14.68 23.36 30.50
C PRO A 22 15.44 22.05 30.78
N LEU A 23 16.64 22.13 31.36
CA LEU A 23 17.45 20.96 31.70
C LEU A 23 16.81 20.15 32.85
N ILE A 24 16.18 20.83 33.80
CA ILE A 24 15.44 20.18 34.88
C ILE A 24 14.16 19.55 34.32
N ILE A 25 13.41 20.29 33.48
CA ILE A 25 12.20 19.78 32.84
C ILE A 25 12.55 18.56 31.97
N GLN A 26 13.60 18.62 31.18
CA GLN A 26 14.05 17.50 30.34
C GLN A 26 14.44 16.27 31.17
N ARG A 27 15.02 16.46 32.35
CA ARG A 27 15.42 15.36 33.26
C ARG A 27 14.24 14.74 34.03
N TYR A 28 13.20 15.53 34.31
CA TYR A 28 12.01 15.07 35.06
C TYR A 28 10.83 14.72 34.15
N ALA A 29 10.76 15.30 32.95
CA ALA A 29 9.79 14.98 31.90
C ALA A 29 10.29 13.93 30.90
N ALA A 30 11.56 13.44 31.04
CA ALA A 30 11.97 12.24 30.32
C ALA A 30 10.95 11.14 30.65
N PRO A 31 10.26 10.55 29.67
CA PRO A 31 9.34 9.46 29.96
C PRO A 31 10.14 8.43 30.77
N LYS A 32 9.73 8.15 32.00
CA LYS A 32 10.18 6.94 32.66
C LYS A 32 9.85 5.83 31.68
N GLU A 33 10.86 5.06 31.24
CA GLU A 33 10.58 3.79 30.58
C GLU A 33 9.59 3.05 31.48
N THR A 34 8.32 3.19 31.17
CA THR A 34 7.29 2.34 31.77
C THR A 34 7.73 0.94 31.36
N ALA A 35 8.02 0.11 32.37
CA ALA A 35 8.27 -1.31 32.14
C ALA A 35 7.27 -1.77 31.10
N LYS A 36 7.74 -2.27 29.93
CA LYS A 36 6.87 -2.71 28.83
C LYS A 36 5.82 -3.57 29.49
N ALA A 37 4.58 -3.08 29.55
CA ALA A 37 3.47 -3.85 30.06
C ALA A 37 3.50 -5.14 29.25
N LYS A 38 3.54 -6.30 29.93
CA LYS A 38 3.56 -7.59 29.27
C LYS A 38 2.29 -7.61 28.42
N LEU A 39 2.44 -7.61 27.11
CA LEU A 39 1.30 -7.63 26.18
C LEU A 39 0.45 -8.84 26.55
N ASP A 40 -0.77 -8.57 27.01
CA ASP A 40 -1.71 -9.59 27.43
C ASP A 40 -2.76 -9.77 26.35
N SER A 41 -2.62 -10.86 25.59
CA SER A 41 -3.54 -11.22 24.50
C SER A 41 -5.00 -11.34 24.98
N GLN A 42 -5.22 -11.77 26.22
CA GLN A 42 -6.58 -11.86 26.78
C GLN A 42 -7.19 -10.46 26.99
N THR A 43 -6.39 -9.51 27.47
CA THR A 43 -6.83 -8.12 27.59
C THR A 43 -7.10 -7.49 26.23
N ALA A 44 -6.27 -7.76 25.22
CA ALA A 44 -6.48 -7.28 23.85
C ALA A 44 -7.79 -7.82 23.26
N LEU A 45 -8.01 -9.13 23.33
CA LEU A 45 -9.25 -9.79 22.90
C LEU A 45 -10.48 -9.23 23.62
N ALA A 46 -10.41 -9.04 24.93
CA ALA A 46 -11.54 -8.53 25.71
C ALA A 46 -11.89 -7.06 25.39
N ARG A 47 -10.88 -6.22 25.05
CA ARG A 47 -11.07 -4.78 24.85
C ARG A 47 -11.30 -4.39 23.40
N HIS A 48 -10.59 -5.06 22.46
CA HIS A 48 -10.52 -4.69 21.06
C HIS A 48 -11.11 -5.75 20.13
N GLY A 49 -11.43 -6.94 20.66
CA GLY A 49 -12.01 -8.04 19.89
C GLY A 49 -10.99 -8.89 19.12
N PHE A 50 -9.70 -8.51 19.10
CA PHE A 50 -8.66 -9.23 18.36
C PHE A 50 -7.28 -9.07 18.99
N TYR A 51 -6.33 -9.92 18.54
CA TYR A 51 -4.91 -9.87 18.89
C TYR A 51 -4.05 -10.37 17.75
N LEU A 52 -2.99 -9.65 17.43
CA LEU A 52 -2.04 -9.94 16.36
C LEU A 52 -0.74 -10.50 16.96
N GLN A 53 -0.43 -11.76 16.62
CA GLN A 53 0.79 -12.42 17.06
C GLN A 53 1.76 -12.59 15.90
N GLU A 54 2.97 -12.05 16.01
CA GLU A 54 4.02 -12.27 15.00
C GLU A 54 4.46 -13.74 15.02
N VAL A 55 4.39 -14.42 13.85
CA VAL A 55 4.64 -15.86 13.71
C VAL A 55 5.52 -16.23 12.51
N ALA A 56 6.04 -15.28 11.73
CA ALA A 56 6.74 -15.57 10.47
C ALA A 56 7.84 -16.64 10.64
N HIS A 57 8.75 -16.45 11.59
CA HIS A 57 9.81 -17.43 11.81
C HIS A 57 9.28 -18.81 12.25
N ALA A 58 8.26 -18.84 13.13
CA ALA A 58 7.65 -20.09 13.59
C ALA A 58 6.90 -20.80 12.46
N ALA A 59 6.35 -20.04 11.52
CA ALA A 59 5.68 -20.55 10.31
C ALA A 59 6.66 -20.91 9.16
N GLY A 60 7.98 -20.86 9.40
CA GLY A 60 8.99 -21.23 8.38
C GLY A 60 9.38 -20.09 7.42
N VAL A 61 8.89 -18.88 7.65
CA VAL A 61 9.18 -17.71 6.81
C VAL A 61 10.37 -16.94 7.39
N ASN A 62 11.47 -16.90 6.63
CA ASN A 62 12.74 -16.29 7.09
C ASN A 62 13.28 -15.25 6.09
N PHE A 63 12.41 -14.64 5.30
CA PHE A 63 12.80 -13.66 4.30
C PHE A 63 13.27 -12.35 4.94
N VAL A 64 14.38 -11.81 4.41
CA VAL A 64 14.89 -10.49 4.78
C VAL A 64 15.16 -9.70 3.50
N HIS A 65 14.47 -8.58 3.35
CA HIS A 65 14.62 -7.70 2.20
C HIS A 65 16.03 -7.11 2.09
N GLN A 66 16.55 -7.02 0.88
CA GLN A 66 17.84 -6.40 0.56
C GLN A 66 17.62 -5.23 -0.40
N ALA A 67 18.05 -4.04 0.01
CA ALA A 67 17.98 -2.81 -0.79
C ALA A 67 18.97 -2.80 -1.95
N PRO A 68 18.69 -2.08 -3.05
CA PRO A 68 19.61 -1.94 -4.17
C PRO A 68 20.87 -1.15 -3.79
N THR A 69 21.94 -1.42 -4.53
CA THR A 69 23.12 -0.55 -4.57
C THR A 69 23.18 0.07 -5.95
N LEU A 70 22.95 1.36 -6.02
CA LEU A 70 22.88 2.14 -7.25
C LEU A 70 24.25 2.72 -7.64
N ASP A 71 24.27 3.59 -8.65
CA ASP A 71 25.49 4.26 -9.13
C ASP A 71 26.30 4.89 -7.98
N PRO A 72 27.63 4.70 -7.92
CA PRO A 72 28.49 5.23 -6.84
C PRO A 72 28.39 6.74 -6.62
N ARG A 73 27.97 7.52 -7.63
CA ARG A 73 27.73 8.96 -7.47
C ARG A 73 26.61 9.29 -6.48
N LEU A 74 25.77 8.30 -6.13
CA LEU A 74 24.69 8.41 -5.15
C LEU A 74 25.10 7.94 -3.74
N ASN A 75 26.34 7.47 -3.54
CA ASN A 75 26.76 6.88 -2.25
C ASN A 75 26.46 7.76 -1.03
N HIS A 76 26.55 9.07 -1.18
CA HIS A 76 26.32 10.02 -0.08
C HIS A 76 24.86 10.08 0.39
N ILE A 77 23.90 9.69 -0.48
CA ILE A 77 22.46 9.62 -0.19
C ILE A 77 21.88 8.21 -0.47
N MET A 78 22.72 7.21 -0.66
CA MET A 78 22.31 5.84 -1.02
C MET A 78 21.20 5.29 -0.10
N PRO A 79 21.27 5.42 1.24
CA PRO A 79 20.22 4.90 2.10
C PRO A 79 18.84 5.49 1.81
N GLN A 80 18.77 6.76 1.38
CA GLN A 80 17.52 7.43 1.04
C GLN A 80 17.00 7.00 -0.34
N VAL A 81 17.79 7.13 -1.40
CA VAL A 81 17.35 6.84 -2.77
C VAL A 81 17.12 5.35 -3.03
N ALA A 82 17.73 4.48 -2.24
CA ALA A 82 17.60 3.03 -2.31
C ALA A 82 16.60 2.45 -1.28
N SER A 83 15.75 3.27 -0.66
CA SER A 83 14.79 2.82 0.37
C SER A 83 13.36 2.66 -0.19
N MET A 84 13.25 2.18 -1.41
CA MET A 84 12.01 1.77 -2.06
C MET A 84 12.08 0.25 -2.35
N GLY A 85 10.95 -0.39 -2.50
CA GLY A 85 10.86 -1.85 -2.65
C GLY A 85 10.26 -2.48 -1.39
N ALA A 86 10.64 -3.70 -1.06
CA ALA A 86 10.01 -4.52 -0.01
C ALA A 86 8.51 -4.67 -0.24
N ALA A 87 8.16 -5.35 -1.33
CA ALA A 87 6.79 -5.64 -1.71
C ALA A 87 6.34 -6.99 -1.18
N VAL A 88 5.03 -7.13 -0.99
CA VAL A 88 4.36 -8.39 -0.67
C VAL A 88 3.06 -8.51 -1.44
N SER A 89 2.80 -9.69 -1.99
CA SER A 89 1.52 -10.02 -2.62
C SER A 89 1.05 -11.39 -2.18
N VAL A 90 -0.27 -11.54 -2.08
CA VAL A 90 -0.93 -12.80 -1.73
C VAL A 90 -1.63 -13.35 -2.97
N VAL A 91 -1.48 -14.65 -3.19
CA VAL A 91 -2.03 -15.37 -4.33
C VAL A 91 -2.23 -16.84 -3.95
N ASP A 92 -3.25 -17.48 -4.48
CA ASP A 92 -3.38 -18.96 -4.52
C ASP A 92 -2.86 -19.40 -5.90
N PHE A 93 -1.52 -19.57 -6.04
CA PHE A 93 -0.90 -19.75 -7.35
C PHE A 93 -1.13 -21.14 -7.96
N ASP A 94 -1.40 -22.15 -7.14
CA ASP A 94 -1.62 -23.53 -7.58
C ASP A 94 -3.06 -24.03 -7.41
N HIS A 95 -3.98 -23.11 -7.03
CA HIS A 95 -5.42 -23.34 -6.89
C HIS A 95 -5.77 -24.47 -5.90
N ASP A 96 -4.99 -24.57 -4.83
CA ASP A 96 -5.27 -25.55 -3.78
C ASP A 96 -6.24 -25.02 -2.69
N GLY A 97 -6.66 -23.76 -2.81
CA GLY A 97 -7.60 -23.09 -1.90
C GLY A 97 -6.94 -22.51 -0.66
N TRP A 98 -5.61 -22.36 -0.64
CA TRP A 98 -4.87 -21.75 0.44
C TRP A 98 -4.01 -20.60 -0.08
N PRO A 99 -4.05 -19.44 0.60
CA PRO A 99 -3.25 -18.30 0.16
C PRO A 99 -1.75 -18.52 0.35
N ASP A 100 -0.98 -18.20 -0.70
CA ASP A 100 0.48 -18.20 -0.73
C ASP A 100 1.00 -16.77 -0.69
N ILE A 101 2.29 -16.59 -0.37
CA ILE A 101 2.89 -15.28 -0.19
C ILE A 101 4.09 -15.12 -1.13
N TYR A 102 4.05 -14.14 -2.03
CA TYR A 102 5.20 -13.74 -2.82
C TYR A 102 5.82 -12.44 -2.30
N VAL A 103 7.15 -12.42 -2.13
CA VAL A 103 7.89 -11.28 -1.62
C VAL A 103 9.09 -10.96 -2.48
N THR A 104 9.39 -9.66 -2.63
CA THR A 104 10.47 -9.20 -3.49
C THR A 104 11.66 -8.72 -2.68
N SER A 105 12.86 -8.98 -3.21
CA SER A 105 14.09 -8.31 -2.82
C SER A 105 14.50 -7.31 -3.90
N SER A 106 15.18 -6.22 -3.55
CA SER A 106 15.49 -5.14 -4.47
C SER A 106 16.98 -4.97 -4.73
N LYS A 107 17.78 -6.03 -4.51
CA LYS A 107 19.23 -6.01 -4.76
C LYS A 107 19.59 -6.91 -5.94
N GLU A 108 20.47 -6.46 -6.82
CA GLU A 108 21.04 -7.31 -7.87
C GLU A 108 21.62 -8.60 -7.30
N GLY A 109 21.24 -9.74 -7.88
CA GLY A 109 21.62 -11.08 -7.45
C GLY A 109 20.89 -11.61 -6.21
N ALA A 110 20.04 -10.81 -5.55
CA ALA A 110 19.21 -11.29 -4.47
C ALA A 110 17.95 -11.97 -5.03
N LYS A 111 17.52 -13.06 -4.41
CA LYS A 111 16.35 -13.83 -4.81
C LYS A 111 15.08 -13.26 -4.19
N ASN A 112 13.99 -13.31 -4.95
CA ASN A 112 12.62 -13.20 -4.43
C ASN A 112 12.22 -14.56 -3.83
N ALA A 113 11.13 -14.60 -3.05
CA ALA A 113 10.61 -15.82 -2.46
C ALA A 113 9.11 -15.99 -2.74
N LEU A 114 8.69 -17.25 -2.97
CA LEU A 114 7.29 -17.68 -3.02
C LEU A 114 7.06 -18.70 -1.91
N TYR A 115 6.36 -18.29 -0.88
CA TYR A 115 6.06 -19.12 0.27
C TYR A 115 4.73 -19.84 0.05
N ARG A 116 4.81 -21.11 -0.37
CA ARG A 116 3.67 -21.98 -0.50
C ARG A 116 3.14 -22.38 0.87
N ASN A 117 1.84 -22.24 1.08
CA ASN A 117 1.15 -22.69 2.28
C ASN A 117 1.09 -24.23 2.32
N LEU A 118 1.50 -24.83 3.45
CA LEU A 118 1.52 -26.29 3.60
C LEU A 118 0.29 -26.85 4.33
N HIS A 119 -0.71 -26.02 4.59
CA HIS A 119 -1.99 -26.35 5.27
C HIS A 119 -1.85 -26.82 6.72
N ASP A 120 -0.64 -26.84 7.25
CA ASP A 120 -0.34 -27.26 8.62
C ASP A 120 0.08 -26.10 9.55
N GLY A 121 -0.09 -24.85 9.04
CA GLY A 121 0.30 -23.61 9.72
C GLY A 121 1.72 -23.17 9.38
N THR A 122 2.39 -23.85 8.44
CA THR A 122 3.75 -23.51 7.99
C THR A 122 3.80 -23.26 6.48
N PHE A 123 4.88 -22.60 6.05
CA PHE A 123 5.14 -22.26 4.64
C PHE A 123 6.50 -22.79 4.19
N LYS A 124 6.61 -23.06 2.89
CA LYS A 124 7.86 -23.47 2.23
C LYS A 124 8.16 -22.52 1.08
N ASP A 125 9.37 -21.95 1.03
CA ASP A 125 9.82 -21.19 -0.15
C ASP A 125 10.02 -22.16 -1.35
N VAL A 126 9.26 -21.94 -2.41
CA VAL A 126 9.28 -22.70 -3.66
C VAL A 126 9.66 -21.85 -4.87
N ALA A 127 10.05 -20.57 -4.69
CA ALA A 127 10.31 -19.63 -5.79
C ALA A 127 11.39 -20.14 -6.76
N GLU A 128 12.42 -20.81 -6.26
CA GLU A 128 13.48 -21.39 -7.11
C GLU A 128 12.97 -22.58 -7.93
N GLU A 129 12.17 -23.44 -7.32
CA GLU A 129 11.51 -24.60 -7.95
C GLU A 129 10.53 -24.13 -9.03
N MET A 130 9.81 -23.04 -8.78
CA MET A 130 8.83 -22.44 -9.69
C MET A 130 9.44 -21.51 -10.76
N GLY A 131 10.75 -21.21 -10.72
CA GLY A 131 11.44 -20.41 -11.74
C GLY A 131 11.32 -18.88 -11.59
N ILE A 132 10.83 -18.37 -10.45
CA ILE A 132 10.60 -16.93 -10.20
C ILE A 132 11.41 -16.34 -9.05
N ALA A 133 12.45 -17.04 -8.58
CA ALA A 133 13.37 -16.55 -7.56
C ALA A 133 14.45 -15.63 -8.14
N ASP A 134 15.20 -16.12 -9.16
CA ASP A 134 16.36 -15.43 -9.74
C ASP A 134 15.96 -14.45 -10.84
N VAL A 135 15.35 -13.34 -10.45
CA VAL A 135 14.79 -12.32 -11.35
C VAL A 135 15.53 -10.98 -11.27
N ASN A 136 16.35 -10.76 -10.23
CA ASN A 136 17.14 -9.54 -10.03
C ASN A 136 18.53 -9.69 -10.66
N ARG A 137 18.60 -10.08 -11.93
CA ARG A 137 19.86 -10.34 -12.65
C ARG A 137 20.57 -9.04 -13.01
N PRO A 138 21.92 -9.01 -13.00
CA PRO A 138 22.69 -7.85 -13.43
C PRO A 138 22.25 -7.34 -14.81
N GLY A 139 22.06 -6.03 -14.93
CA GLY A 139 21.63 -5.37 -16.17
C GLY A 139 20.16 -5.53 -16.54
N THR A 140 19.34 -6.15 -15.67
CA THR A 140 17.87 -6.20 -15.85
C THR A 140 17.12 -5.33 -14.85
N GLY A 141 17.82 -4.70 -13.92
CA GLY A 141 17.24 -3.96 -12.81
C GLY A 141 16.73 -4.88 -11.69
N VAL A 142 16.00 -4.33 -10.72
CA VAL A 142 15.59 -5.02 -9.49
C VAL A 142 14.10 -4.90 -9.25
N SER A 143 13.52 -5.91 -8.59
CA SER A 143 12.11 -5.98 -8.26
C SER A 143 11.72 -4.89 -7.25
N MET A 144 10.62 -4.18 -7.53
CA MET A 144 10.03 -3.16 -6.67
C MET A 144 8.61 -3.53 -6.24
N GLY A 145 7.98 -4.49 -6.94
CA GLY A 145 6.62 -4.96 -6.67
C GLY A 145 6.28 -6.18 -7.50
N ALA A 146 5.15 -6.79 -7.18
CA ALA A 146 4.57 -7.92 -7.88
C ALA A 146 3.04 -7.81 -7.86
N VAL A 147 2.40 -7.99 -9.01
CA VAL A 147 0.95 -8.06 -9.13
C VAL A 147 0.52 -9.29 -9.92
N TRP A 148 -0.54 -9.93 -9.46
CA TRP A 148 -1.07 -11.17 -9.98
C TRP A 148 -2.40 -10.94 -10.68
N GLY A 149 -2.60 -11.59 -11.84
CA GLY A 149 -3.84 -11.56 -12.59
C GLY A 149 -3.79 -12.57 -13.74
N ASP A 150 -4.87 -13.27 -13.98
CA ASP A 150 -5.05 -14.20 -15.09
C ASP A 150 -5.29 -13.41 -16.38
N TYR A 151 -4.18 -13.00 -17.05
CA TYR A 151 -4.26 -12.10 -18.21
C TYR A 151 -4.74 -12.81 -19.49
N ASP A 152 -4.63 -14.13 -19.57
CA ASP A 152 -5.05 -14.91 -20.74
C ASP A 152 -6.31 -15.76 -20.51
N ASN A 153 -6.91 -15.63 -19.31
CA ASN A 153 -8.14 -16.30 -18.89
C ASN A 153 -8.04 -17.85 -18.91
N ASP A 154 -6.85 -18.40 -18.62
CA ASP A 154 -6.66 -19.85 -18.54
C ASP A 154 -7.07 -20.46 -17.19
N GLY A 155 -7.28 -19.59 -16.19
CA GLY A 155 -7.74 -19.93 -14.85
C GLY A 155 -6.64 -19.94 -13.80
N TYR A 156 -5.40 -19.59 -14.13
CA TYR A 156 -4.30 -19.47 -13.19
C TYR A 156 -3.73 -18.05 -13.18
N GLU A 157 -3.34 -17.59 -11.99
CA GLU A 157 -2.82 -16.24 -11.83
C GLU A 157 -1.39 -16.12 -12.34
N ASP A 158 -1.19 -15.22 -13.28
CA ASP A 158 0.09 -14.86 -13.85
C ASP A 158 0.78 -13.78 -13.02
N LEU A 159 2.11 -13.70 -13.10
CA LEU A 159 2.93 -12.78 -12.32
C LEU A 159 3.53 -11.67 -13.20
N LEU A 160 3.17 -10.42 -12.92
CA LEU A 160 3.95 -9.27 -13.39
C LEU A 160 4.90 -8.78 -12.29
N LEU A 161 6.20 -8.74 -12.58
CA LEU A 161 7.21 -8.10 -11.75
C LEU A 161 7.43 -6.64 -12.17
N ILE A 162 7.17 -5.73 -11.25
CA ILE A 162 7.45 -4.31 -11.36
C ILE A 162 8.90 -4.08 -10.97
N LYS A 163 9.66 -3.38 -11.81
CA LYS A 163 11.09 -3.20 -11.58
C LYS A 163 11.55 -1.76 -11.76
N TRP A 164 12.59 -1.41 -11.05
CA TRP A 164 13.51 -0.40 -11.57
C TRP A 164 14.38 -1.11 -12.57
N GLY A 165 14.04 -0.98 -13.86
CA GLY A 165 14.65 -1.74 -14.93
C GLY A 165 13.63 -2.33 -15.89
N LYS A 166 13.89 -3.52 -16.39
CA LYS A 166 13.02 -4.25 -17.31
C LYS A 166 11.89 -4.94 -16.55
N PRO A 167 10.61 -4.57 -16.77
CA PRO A 167 9.48 -5.33 -16.20
C PRO A 167 9.49 -6.75 -16.76
N GLU A 168 9.02 -7.72 -16.00
CA GLU A 168 8.98 -9.12 -16.44
C GLU A 168 7.60 -9.73 -16.19
N LEU A 169 7.01 -10.32 -17.23
CA LEU A 169 5.75 -11.05 -17.16
C LEU A 169 6.04 -12.55 -17.24
N PHE A 170 5.43 -13.30 -16.34
CA PHE A 170 5.51 -14.76 -16.24
C PHE A 170 4.11 -15.36 -16.33
N HIS A 171 3.94 -16.28 -17.25
CA HIS A 171 2.74 -17.11 -17.37
C HIS A 171 2.82 -18.27 -16.37
N ASN A 172 1.73 -18.56 -15.70
CA ASN A 172 1.61 -19.63 -14.74
C ASN A 172 1.27 -20.95 -15.44
N ASP A 173 2.17 -21.90 -15.43
CA ASP A 173 2.01 -23.21 -16.07
C ASP A 173 1.12 -24.15 -15.22
N ALA A 174 -0.11 -23.72 -14.94
CA ALA A 174 -1.14 -24.44 -14.17
C ALA A 174 -0.64 -24.88 -12.77
N GLY A 175 0.04 -23.99 -12.05
CA GLY A 175 0.58 -24.24 -10.70
C GLY A 175 1.84 -25.09 -10.65
N HIS A 176 2.38 -25.51 -11.79
CA HIS A 176 3.56 -26.39 -11.86
C HIS A 176 4.89 -25.64 -12.09
N GLY A 177 4.84 -24.34 -12.34
CA GLY A 177 5.98 -23.48 -12.61
C GLY A 177 5.55 -22.21 -13.33
N PHE A 178 6.52 -21.35 -13.69
CA PHE A 178 6.26 -20.12 -14.40
C PHE A 178 7.17 -19.98 -15.62
N THR A 179 6.57 -19.74 -16.78
CA THR A 179 7.28 -19.45 -18.02
C THR A 179 7.37 -17.95 -18.26
N ARG A 180 8.59 -17.42 -18.42
CA ARG A 180 8.77 -15.99 -18.73
C ARG A 180 8.34 -15.67 -20.16
N VAL A 181 7.36 -14.78 -20.30
CA VAL A 181 6.74 -14.41 -21.59
C VAL A 181 6.96 -12.94 -21.96
N THR A 182 7.79 -12.22 -21.24
CA THR A 182 8.04 -10.77 -21.41
C THR A 182 8.32 -10.36 -22.84
N GLU A 183 9.08 -11.14 -23.60
CA GLU A 183 9.45 -10.84 -24.98
C GLU A 183 8.29 -11.02 -25.98
N GLN A 184 7.19 -11.63 -25.55
CA GLN A 184 6.00 -11.90 -26.39
C GLN A 184 4.97 -10.78 -26.27
N VAL A 185 5.06 -9.96 -25.20
CA VAL A 185 4.04 -8.98 -24.80
C VAL A 185 4.43 -7.52 -25.08
N ASP A 186 5.52 -7.26 -25.74
CA ASP A 186 6.00 -5.92 -26.16
C ASP A 186 6.00 -4.84 -25.06
N LEU A 187 6.36 -5.25 -23.81
CA LEU A 187 6.54 -4.30 -22.72
C LEU A 187 7.78 -3.41 -22.97
N PRO A 188 7.81 -2.16 -22.47
CA PRO A 188 8.96 -1.30 -22.60
C PRO A 188 10.24 -1.96 -22.09
N PRO A 189 11.38 -1.77 -22.78
CA PRO A 189 12.64 -2.42 -22.42
C PRO A 189 13.18 -1.95 -21.07
N TRP A 190 12.74 -0.79 -20.59
CA TRP A 190 13.13 -0.20 -19.32
C TRP A 190 12.03 0.70 -18.76
N ILE A 191 11.66 0.48 -17.50
CA ILE A 191 10.74 1.33 -16.73
C ILE A 191 11.26 1.38 -15.31
N ASN A 192 11.34 2.55 -14.69
CA ASN A 192 11.64 2.66 -13.27
C ASN A 192 10.30 2.80 -12.51
N ALA A 193 9.55 1.70 -12.42
CA ALA A 193 8.18 1.68 -11.89
C ALA A 193 8.14 1.28 -10.41
N ASN A 194 7.18 1.84 -9.66
CA ASN A 194 6.88 1.48 -8.29
C ASN A 194 5.48 0.91 -8.10
N THR A 195 4.60 1.08 -9.10
CA THR A 195 3.21 0.60 -9.01
C THR A 195 2.75 0.03 -10.33
N ALA A 196 1.95 -1.02 -10.28
CA ALA A 196 1.16 -1.54 -11.38
C ALA A 196 -0.12 -2.16 -10.84
N LEU A 197 -1.10 -2.35 -11.72
CA LEU A 197 -2.32 -3.09 -11.41
C LEU A 197 -2.93 -3.69 -12.67
N TRP A 198 -3.67 -4.79 -12.47
CA TRP A 198 -4.51 -5.41 -13.46
C TRP A 198 -5.95 -4.92 -13.31
N PHE A 199 -6.62 -4.59 -14.39
CA PHE A 199 -8.05 -4.27 -14.41
C PHE A 199 -8.57 -4.28 -15.85
N ASP A 200 -9.83 -4.54 -16.03
CA ASP A 200 -10.51 -4.48 -17.31
C ASP A 200 -11.08 -3.05 -17.49
N TYR A 201 -10.36 -2.19 -18.24
CA TYR A 201 -10.77 -0.77 -18.31
C TYR A 201 -11.92 -0.50 -19.28
N ASP A 202 -12.10 -1.32 -20.32
CA ASP A 202 -13.10 -1.10 -21.37
C ASP A 202 -14.25 -2.12 -21.39
N GLY A 203 -14.22 -3.10 -20.47
CA GLY A 203 -15.30 -4.07 -20.26
C GLY A 203 -15.33 -5.20 -21.28
N ASP A 204 -14.18 -5.54 -21.88
CA ASP A 204 -14.10 -6.59 -22.90
C ASP A 204 -13.89 -8.00 -22.30
N GLY A 205 -13.66 -8.11 -20.99
CA GLY A 205 -13.48 -9.35 -20.25
C GLY A 205 -12.02 -9.84 -20.21
N LEU A 206 -11.07 -9.05 -20.65
CA LEU A 206 -9.63 -9.29 -20.54
C LEU A 206 -9.02 -8.32 -19.53
N LEU A 207 -7.98 -8.78 -18.84
CA LEU A 207 -7.25 -7.89 -17.92
C LEU A 207 -6.25 -7.03 -18.69
N ASP A 208 -6.41 -5.72 -18.58
CA ASP A 208 -5.46 -4.72 -19.03
C ASP A 208 -4.44 -4.41 -17.95
N LEU A 209 -3.32 -3.81 -18.34
CA LEU A 209 -2.21 -3.57 -17.44
C LEU A 209 -1.87 -2.08 -17.34
N PHE A 210 -1.99 -1.51 -16.13
CA PHE A 210 -1.44 -0.20 -15.82
C PHE A 210 -0.08 -0.33 -15.15
N ILE A 211 0.90 0.51 -15.54
CA ILE A 211 2.22 0.63 -14.89
C ILE A 211 2.53 2.10 -14.66
N GLY A 212 2.82 2.48 -13.41
CA GLY A 212 3.21 3.84 -13.02
C GLY A 212 4.72 3.98 -12.83
N GLY A 213 5.38 4.77 -13.72
CA GLY A 213 6.80 5.08 -13.59
C GLY A 213 7.07 6.09 -12.46
N TYR A 214 8.13 5.85 -11.70
CA TYR A 214 8.63 6.74 -10.65
C TYR A 214 9.80 7.59 -11.15
N TYR A 215 10.99 7.02 -11.36
CA TYR A 215 12.04 7.71 -12.12
C TYR A 215 11.75 7.69 -13.61
N SER A 216 12.27 8.68 -14.36
CA SER A 216 12.19 8.66 -15.81
C SER A 216 12.78 7.36 -16.39
N GLU A 217 12.15 6.84 -17.42
CA GLU A 217 12.59 5.66 -18.18
C GLU A 217 13.97 5.83 -18.82
N ASP A 218 14.43 7.07 -19.00
CA ASP A 218 15.74 7.41 -19.56
C ASP A 218 16.87 7.30 -18.54
N VAL A 219 16.56 7.00 -17.25
CA VAL A 219 17.54 6.94 -16.17
C VAL A 219 17.95 5.49 -15.90
N ASP A 220 19.19 5.15 -16.20
CA ASP A 220 19.82 3.95 -15.70
C ASP A 220 20.42 4.26 -14.30
N LEU A 221 19.76 3.75 -13.26
CA LEU A 221 20.11 4.01 -11.86
C LEU A 221 21.47 3.41 -11.45
N TRP A 222 22.00 2.46 -12.22
CA TRP A 222 23.31 1.81 -11.99
C TRP A 222 24.43 2.50 -12.76
N HIS A 223 24.14 3.17 -13.89
CA HIS A 223 25.09 3.84 -14.76
C HIS A 223 24.55 5.22 -15.17
N LEU A 224 24.44 6.13 -14.22
CA LEU A 224 23.84 7.44 -14.46
C LEU A 224 24.60 8.21 -15.56
N ALA A 225 23.92 8.69 -16.57
CA ALA A 225 24.48 9.68 -17.51
C ALA A 225 24.68 11.04 -16.82
N SER A 226 23.78 11.38 -15.89
CA SER A 226 23.82 12.62 -15.11
C SER A 226 23.21 12.37 -13.72
N THR A 227 23.66 13.14 -12.71
CA THR A 227 23.05 13.14 -11.38
C THR A 227 21.74 13.93 -11.29
N LYS A 228 21.27 14.55 -12.40
CA LYS A 228 19.99 15.26 -12.52
C LYS A 228 18.85 14.27 -12.72
N MET A 229 18.54 13.51 -11.69
CA MET A 229 17.54 12.44 -11.70
C MET A 229 16.46 12.60 -10.59
N MET A 230 16.62 13.59 -9.74
CA MET A 230 15.71 13.86 -8.64
C MET A 230 14.51 14.70 -9.10
N PRO A 231 13.43 14.83 -8.31
CA PRO A 231 12.29 15.66 -8.67
C PRO A 231 12.70 17.11 -8.91
N ASP A 232 12.04 17.79 -9.84
CA ASP A 232 12.28 19.21 -10.13
C ASP A 232 11.53 20.17 -9.17
N SER A 233 10.66 19.61 -8.33
CA SER A 233 9.93 20.29 -7.27
C SER A 233 9.52 19.29 -6.18
N PHE A 234 9.40 19.72 -4.92
CA PHE A 234 8.79 18.89 -3.87
C PHE A 234 7.26 18.93 -3.88
N GLU A 235 6.65 19.87 -4.60
CA GLU A 235 5.20 20.10 -4.58
C GLU A 235 4.54 19.79 -5.92
N TYR A 236 5.22 20.03 -7.04
CA TYR A 236 4.61 19.99 -8.38
C TYR A 236 5.53 19.33 -9.42
N ALA A 237 6.30 18.31 -9.04
CA ALA A 237 7.21 17.63 -9.94
C ALA A 237 6.48 17.01 -11.15
N LYS A 238 7.08 17.19 -12.34
CA LYS A 238 6.57 16.66 -13.62
C LYS A 238 7.66 15.99 -14.46
N ASN A 239 8.81 15.69 -13.87
CA ASN A 239 9.96 15.06 -14.50
C ASN A 239 10.15 13.59 -14.07
N GLY A 240 9.09 12.95 -13.58
CA GLY A 240 9.08 11.52 -13.24
C GLY A 240 8.90 10.61 -14.45
N GLY A 241 8.70 9.33 -14.19
CA GLY A 241 8.44 8.31 -15.19
C GLY A 241 7.07 8.45 -15.87
N ARG A 242 6.97 7.90 -17.08
CA ARG A 242 5.69 7.80 -17.78
C ARG A 242 4.75 6.85 -17.05
N LYS A 243 3.45 7.09 -17.23
CA LYS A 243 2.40 6.13 -16.92
C LYS A 243 2.02 5.39 -18.19
N TYR A 244 1.89 4.09 -18.08
CA TYR A 244 1.56 3.22 -19.22
C TYR A 244 0.24 2.51 -18.95
N LEU A 245 -0.60 2.43 -19.97
CA LEU A 245 -1.73 1.53 -20.02
C LEU A 245 -1.58 0.64 -21.25
N PHE A 246 -1.58 -0.65 -21.04
CA PHE A 246 -1.52 -1.68 -22.06
C PHE A 246 -2.88 -2.34 -22.18
N HIS A 247 -3.52 -2.17 -23.34
CA HIS A 247 -4.75 -2.87 -23.67
C HIS A 247 -4.43 -4.31 -24.09
N ASN A 248 -5.09 -5.26 -23.49
CA ASN A 248 -4.95 -6.67 -23.78
C ASN A 248 -5.74 -7.04 -25.05
N LEU A 249 -5.04 -7.47 -26.09
CA LEU A 249 -5.66 -7.85 -27.37
C LEU A 249 -6.08 -9.34 -27.41
N GLY A 250 -5.92 -10.08 -26.30
CA GLY A 250 -6.01 -11.51 -26.25
C GLY A 250 -4.79 -12.20 -26.90
N ASN A 251 -4.70 -13.52 -26.74
CA ASN A 251 -3.59 -14.33 -27.25
C ASN A 251 -2.19 -13.86 -26.79
N GLY A 252 -2.08 -13.32 -25.59
CA GLY A 252 -0.84 -12.88 -24.97
C GLY A 252 -0.24 -11.62 -25.63
N LYS A 253 -1.03 -10.78 -26.29
CA LYS A 253 -0.59 -9.53 -26.93
C LYS A 253 -1.20 -8.32 -26.27
N PHE A 254 -0.40 -7.25 -26.16
CA PHE A 254 -0.82 -5.98 -25.61
C PHE A 254 -0.51 -4.83 -26.58
N GLU A 255 -1.33 -3.77 -26.53
CA GLU A 255 -1.10 -2.49 -27.22
C GLU A 255 -0.94 -1.36 -26.21
N GLU A 256 0.14 -0.57 -26.28
CA GLU A 256 0.29 0.62 -25.43
C GLU A 256 -0.67 1.72 -25.91
N VAL A 257 -1.65 2.05 -25.06
CA VAL A 257 -2.75 2.96 -25.43
C VAL A 257 -2.82 4.23 -24.58
N SER A 258 -1.89 4.45 -23.64
CA SER A 258 -1.95 5.52 -22.63
C SER A 258 -2.33 6.88 -23.19
N ALA A 259 -1.60 7.35 -24.19
CA ALA A 259 -1.86 8.66 -24.83
C ALA A 259 -3.21 8.71 -25.54
N LYS A 260 -3.61 7.60 -26.18
CA LYS A 260 -4.87 7.47 -26.92
C LYS A 260 -6.08 7.57 -26.00
N VAL A 261 -5.96 7.01 -24.79
CA VAL A 261 -7.05 6.99 -23.81
C VAL A 261 -6.98 8.11 -22.77
N GLY A 262 -5.97 9.00 -22.82
CA GLY A 262 -5.92 10.19 -21.97
C GLY A 262 -4.99 10.11 -20.75
N ILE A 263 -4.15 9.09 -20.65
CA ILE A 263 -3.16 8.94 -19.56
C ILE A 263 -1.81 9.47 -20.04
N ASN A 264 -1.49 10.74 -19.73
CA ASN A 264 -0.29 11.42 -20.26
C ASN A 264 0.63 12.02 -19.18
N SER A 265 0.38 11.74 -17.92
CA SER A 265 1.11 12.35 -16.81
C SER A 265 2.53 11.79 -16.68
N ARG A 266 3.45 12.64 -16.25
CA ARG A 266 4.83 12.32 -15.86
C ARG A 266 5.11 12.70 -14.40
N ARG A 267 4.07 12.67 -13.56
CA ARG A 267 4.24 12.81 -12.12
C ARG A 267 4.84 11.52 -11.54
N TRP A 268 5.45 11.63 -10.38
CA TRP A 268 6.17 10.57 -9.70
C TRP A 268 5.19 9.56 -9.08
N ALA A 269 4.68 8.61 -9.87
CA ALA A 269 3.71 7.62 -9.41
C ALA A 269 4.35 6.65 -8.41
N LEU A 270 3.78 6.58 -7.21
CA LEU A 270 4.29 5.71 -6.15
C LEU A 270 3.31 4.60 -5.78
N ALA A 271 2.01 4.88 -5.83
CA ALA A 271 0.96 3.89 -5.67
C ALA A 271 -0.21 4.18 -6.61
N SER A 272 -0.97 3.16 -6.95
CA SER A 272 -2.20 3.27 -7.74
C SER A 272 -3.23 2.25 -7.30
N ALA A 273 -4.49 2.53 -7.60
CA ALA A 273 -5.57 1.59 -7.43
C ALA A 273 -6.70 1.91 -8.42
N ALA A 274 -7.44 0.90 -8.83
CA ALA A 274 -8.61 1.05 -9.70
C ALA A 274 -9.84 0.48 -8.99
N VAL A 275 -10.95 1.23 -9.05
CA VAL A 275 -12.25 0.83 -8.48
C VAL A 275 -13.36 1.62 -9.16
N ASP A 276 -14.52 1.01 -9.36
CA ASP A 276 -15.69 1.72 -9.89
C ASP A 276 -16.33 2.62 -8.82
N LEU A 277 -15.75 3.83 -8.63
CA LEU A 277 -16.21 4.82 -7.63
C LEU A 277 -17.62 5.35 -7.91
N ARG A 278 -18.04 5.30 -9.17
CA ARG A 278 -19.25 5.95 -9.66
C ARG A 278 -20.39 4.98 -9.92
N GLY A 279 -20.15 3.66 -9.85
CA GLY A 279 -21.15 2.64 -10.18
C GLY A 279 -21.49 2.58 -11.66
N THR A 280 -20.55 2.93 -12.54
CA THR A 280 -20.71 2.95 -14.00
C THR A 280 -20.46 1.61 -14.66
N GLY A 281 -19.81 0.68 -13.98
CA GLY A 281 -19.30 -0.58 -14.50
C GLY A 281 -17.92 -0.46 -15.16
N HIS A 282 -17.28 0.71 -15.10
CA HIS A 282 -15.92 0.96 -15.58
C HIS A 282 -15.05 1.46 -14.43
N PRO A 283 -13.96 0.76 -14.07
CA PRO A 283 -13.09 1.15 -12.96
C PRO A 283 -12.44 2.52 -13.21
N ASP A 284 -12.56 3.42 -12.25
CA ASP A 284 -11.83 4.68 -12.21
C ASP A 284 -10.41 4.43 -11.70
N LEU A 285 -9.42 5.21 -12.16
CA LEU A 285 -8.02 5.04 -11.79
C LEU A 285 -7.57 6.16 -10.85
N PHE A 286 -7.09 5.80 -9.67
CA PHE A 286 -6.43 6.71 -8.74
C PHE A 286 -4.93 6.49 -8.76
N VAL A 287 -4.13 7.59 -8.80
CA VAL A 287 -2.67 7.53 -8.72
C VAL A 287 -2.18 8.48 -7.63
N ALA A 288 -1.57 7.92 -6.59
CA ALA A 288 -0.85 8.68 -5.59
C ALA A 288 0.56 9.01 -6.12
N ASN A 289 0.87 10.30 -6.18
CA ASN A 289 2.16 10.77 -6.64
C ASN A 289 2.97 11.31 -5.46
N ASP A 290 4.23 10.89 -5.37
CA ASP A 290 5.22 11.56 -4.55
C ASP A 290 5.58 12.92 -5.18
N TYR A 291 5.99 13.88 -4.37
CA TYR A 291 6.36 15.22 -4.85
C TYR A 291 5.27 15.96 -5.66
N GLY A 292 3.98 15.71 -5.36
CA GLY A 292 2.93 16.35 -6.14
C GLY A 292 1.51 16.07 -5.68
N VAL A 293 0.56 16.41 -6.54
CA VAL A 293 -0.86 16.14 -6.31
C VAL A 293 -1.19 14.72 -6.74
N SER A 294 -2.12 14.08 -6.03
CA SER A 294 -2.74 12.84 -6.48
C SER A 294 -3.57 13.09 -7.74
N GLU A 295 -3.70 12.08 -8.58
CA GLU A 295 -4.52 12.10 -9.79
C GLU A 295 -5.69 11.14 -9.65
N LEU A 296 -6.87 11.56 -10.08
CA LEU A 296 -8.03 10.71 -10.24
C LEU A 296 -8.53 10.83 -11.67
N TYR A 297 -8.65 9.69 -12.32
CA TYR A 297 -9.15 9.59 -13.69
C TYR A 297 -10.50 8.89 -13.70
N PHE A 298 -11.53 9.59 -14.16
CA PHE A 298 -12.82 8.97 -14.45
C PHE A 298 -12.77 8.24 -15.79
N ASN A 299 -13.22 6.99 -15.79
CA ASN A 299 -13.24 6.13 -16.97
C ASN A 299 -14.64 6.06 -17.58
N ASP A 300 -14.78 6.36 -18.86
CA ASP A 300 -16.05 6.25 -19.59
C ASP A 300 -16.16 4.95 -20.43
N GLY A 301 -15.25 3.97 -20.18
CA GLY A 301 -15.14 2.73 -20.93
C GLY A 301 -14.35 2.86 -22.23
N LYS A 302 -13.86 4.06 -22.57
CA LYS A 302 -13.07 4.34 -23.78
C LYS A 302 -11.90 5.26 -23.48
N ARG A 303 -12.07 6.18 -22.53
CA ARG A 303 -11.10 7.22 -22.19
C ARG A 303 -11.11 7.53 -20.71
N PHE A 304 -9.95 7.98 -20.27
CA PHE A 304 -9.75 8.49 -18.92
C PHE A 304 -9.73 10.02 -18.93
N HIS A 305 -10.47 10.61 -18.02
CA HIS A 305 -10.58 12.05 -17.81
C HIS A 305 -9.97 12.39 -16.45
N GLU A 306 -8.87 13.14 -16.44
CA GLU A 306 -8.26 13.57 -15.18
C GLU A 306 -9.17 14.60 -14.50
N VAL A 307 -9.64 14.29 -13.30
CA VAL A 307 -10.64 15.05 -12.52
C VAL A 307 -10.19 15.32 -11.08
N GLY A 308 -8.92 15.10 -10.74
CA GLY A 308 -8.43 15.21 -9.36
C GLY A 308 -8.69 16.59 -8.75
N GLU A 309 -8.47 17.68 -9.49
CA GLU A 309 -8.76 19.04 -9.01
C GLU A 309 -10.26 19.26 -8.82
N GLN A 310 -11.09 18.78 -9.76
CA GLN A 310 -12.56 18.96 -9.72
C GLN A 310 -13.19 18.18 -8.57
N THR A 311 -12.67 17.01 -8.27
CA THR A 311 -13.17 16.13 -7.21
C THR A 311 -12.62 16.48 -5.82
N GLY A 312 -11.58 17.32 -5.76
CA GLY A 312 -10.91 17.74 -4.52
C GLY A 312 -9.67 16.92 -4.16
N VAL A 313 -9.49 15.71 -4.69
CA VAL A 313 -8.35 14.84 -4.31
C VAL A 313 -7.00 15.34 -4.82
N GLY A 314 -6.99 16.13 -5.88
CA GLY A 314 -5.80 16.76 -6.47
C GLY A 314 -5.55 18.19 -6.02
N PHE A 315 -6.25 18.69 -4.99
CA PHE A 315 -6.20 20.09 -4.61
C PHE A 315 -4.88 20.52 -3.96
N ALA A 316 -4.27 19.68 -3.14
CA ALA A 316 -3.07 20.02 -2.39
C ALA A 316 -1.91 19.05 -2.67
N PRO A 317 -0.71 19.56 -2.99
CA PRO A 317 0.46 18.71 -3.19
C PRO A 317 0.94 18.12 -1.87
N LYS A 318 1.25 16.84 -1.88
CA LYS A 318 1.84 16.09 -0.77
C LYS A 318 2.76 15.00 -1.33
N SER A 319 3.26 14.15 -0.46
CA SER A 319 4.05 12.97 -0.84
C SER A 319 3.17 11.71 -0.75
N GLY A 320 2.28 11.55 -1.72
CA GLY A 320 1.35 10.42 -1.74
C GLY A 320 2.07 9.09 -1.97
N MET A 321 2.02 8.18 -0.98
CA MET A 321 2.76 6.92 -0.99
C MET A 321 1.85 5.68 -0.99
N ASN A 322 0.54 5.84 -0.82
CA ASN A 322 -0.43 4.75 -0.79
C ASN A 322 -1.72 5.14 -1.51
N ALA A 323 -2.43 4.15 -2.02
CA ALA A 323 -3.80 4.29 -2.53
C ALA A 323 -4.59 3.04 -2.17
N SER A 324 -5.50 3.13 -1.20
CA SER A 324 -6.41 2.05 -0.81
C SER A 324 -7.84 2.57 -0.66
N PHE A 325 -8.79 1.70 -0.98
CA PHE A 325 -10.22 2.00 -0.96
C PHE A 325 -10.92 1.16 0.10
N GLY A 326 -11.97 1.72 0.71
CA GLY A 326 -12.82 1.00 1.64
C GLY A 326 -14.11 1.74 1.93
N ASP A 327 -15.19 1.00 2.11
CA ASP A 327 -16.48 1.53 2.59
C ASP A 327 -16.48 1.61 4.12
N ILE A 328 -15.79 2.61 4.64
CA ILE A 328 -15.50 2.78 6.07
C ILE A 328 -16.72 3.21 6.91
N LEU A 329 -17.79 3.61 6.26
CA LEU A 329 -19.02 4.09 6.91
C LEU A 329 -20.23 3.16 6.67
N ASN A 330 -20.03 2.04 5.98
CA ASN A 330 -21.10 1.09 5.62
C ASN A 330 -22.28 1.78 4.89
N GLN A 331 -21.95 2.54 3.83
CA GLN A 331 -22.89 3.34 3.04
C GLN A 331 -22.89 2.98 1.56
N GLY A 332 -22.26 1.87 1.16
CA GLY A 332 -22.11 1.47 -0.24
C GLY A 332 -21.21 2.43 -1.05
N ARG A 333 -20.27 3.15 -0.41
CA ARG A 333 -19.42 4.18 -1.05
C ARG A 333 -17.98 4.08 -0.58
N TYR A 334 -17.04 4.16 -1.51
CA TYR A 334 -15.62 4.04 -1.20
C TYR A 334 -15.00 5.35 -0.74
N ALA A 335 -14.33 5.33 0.41
CA ALA A 335 -13.32 6.30 0.79
C ALA A 335 -11.96 5.89 0.23
N VAL A 336 -11.04 6.86 0.05
CA VAL A 336 -9.67 6.64 -0.43
C VAL A 336 -8.69 7.09 0.63
N TYR A 337 -7.80 6.20 1.07
CA TYR A 337 -6.71 6.57 1.98
C TYR A 337 -5.39 6.72 1.23
N VAL A 338 -4.74 7.87 1.44
CA VAL A 338 -3.42 8.20 0.88
C VAL A 338 -2.47 8.55 2.01
N SER A 339 -1.44 7.73 2.20
CA SER A 339 -0.40 8.00 3.19
C SER A 339 0.55 9.09 2.72
N ASN A 340 1.07 9.87 3.67
CA ASN A 340 1.99 10.98 3.43
C ASN A 340 3.01 11.08 4.56
N ILE A 341 3.80 12.15 4.60
CA ILE A 341 4.81 12.39 5.61
C ILE A 341 4.24 13.23 6.75
N SER A 342 4.44 12.77 7.99
CA SER A 342 4.11 13.51 9.19
C SER A 342 5.20 13.31 10.24
N GLU A 343 6.15 14.24 10.32
CA GLU A 343 7.19 14.24 11.34
C GLU A 343 6.95 15.41 12.27
N GLU A 344 6.60 15.13 13.52
CA GLU A 344 6.23 16.15 14.49
C GLU A 344 7.36 17.16 14.73
N GLY A 345 7.03 18.45 14.65
CA GLY A 345 7.98 19.55 14.79
C GLY A 345 8.88 19.81 13.59
N VAL A 346 8.73 19.06 12.49
CA VAL A 346 9.56 19.18 11.28
C VAL A 346 8.72 19.40 10.03
N LEU A 347 7.90 18.40 9.65
CA LEU A 347 7.07 18.45 8.45
C LEU A 347 5.76 17.71 8.72
N ILE A 348 4.64 18.38 8.64
CA ILE A 348 3.32 17.78 8.77
C ILE A 348 2.55 18.03 7.49
N GLN A 349 2.64 17.10 6.53
CA GLN A 349 1.75 17.07 5.39
C GLN A 349 0.40 16.43 5.78
N GLY A 350 0.43 15.42 6.64
CA GLY A 350 -0.73 14.64 7.07
C GLY A 350 -1.23 13.67 6.00
N ASN A 351 -1.65 12.49 6.42
CA ASN A 351 -2.32 11.53 5.54
C ASN A 351 -3.66 12.11 5.06
N ASN A 352 -4.16 11.61 3.94
CA ASN A 352 -5.49 11.98 3.45
C ASN A 352 -6.44 10.79 3.60
N LEU A 353 -7.65 11.08 4.05
CA LEU A 353 -8.80 10.18 3.97
C LEU A 353 -9.90 10.91 3.21
N TRP A 354 -9.96 10.62 1.92
CA TRP A 354 -10.92 11.22 1.00
C TRP A 354 -12.26 10.48 1.12
N VAL A 355 -13.24 11.10 1.73
CA VAL A 355 -14.59 10.55 1.91
C VAL A 355 -15.52 11.22 0.91
N PRO A 356 -16.37 10.46 0.17
CA PRO A 356 -17.34 11.04 -0.75
C PRO A 356 -18.29 12.00 -0.05
N ARG A 357 -18.44 13.22 -0.57
CA ARG A 357 -19.40 14.19 -0.02
C ARG A 357 -20.82 13.73 -0.19
N GLU A 358 -21.65 13.99 0.83
CA GLU A 358 -23.08 13.72 0.74
C GLU A 358 -23.72 14.48 -0.42
N GLY A 359 -24.69 13.83 -1.09
CA GLY A 359 -25.42 14.41 -2.23
C GLY A 359 -24.62 14.53 -3.52
N THR A 360 -23.38 14.00 -3.57
CA THR A 360 -22.57 13.94 -4.80
C THR A 360 -22.41 12.50 -5.28
N SER A 361 -22.53 12.26 -6.59
CA SER A 361 -22.44 10.93 -7.20
C SER A 361 -22.18 11.03 -8.71
N GLY A 362 -21.84 9.91 -9.34
CA GLY A 362 -21.55 9.85 -10.78
C GLY A 362 -20.48 10.86 -11.18
N ASP A 363 -20.66 11.55 -12.30
CA ASP A 363 -19.69 12.54 -12.80
C ASP A 363 -19.57 13.82 -11.94
N HIS A 364 -20.46 13.98 -10.94
CA HIS A 364 -20.42 15.06 -9.94
C HIS A 364 -19.87 14.62 -8.59
N LEU A 365 -19.27 13.44 -8.51
CA LEU A 365 -18.65 12.93 -7.30
C LEU A 365 -17.55 13.89 -6.81
N GLN A 366 -17.62 14.24 -5.54
CA GLN A 366 -16.63 15.08 -4.85
C GLN A 366 -16.23 14.42 -3.54
N PHE A 367 -15.02 14.74 -3.09
CA PHE A 367 -14.46 14.22 -1.85
C PHE A 367 -14.15 15.33 -0.86
N GLU A 368 -14.14 14.97 0.40
CA GLU A 368 -13.66 15.78 1.51
C GLU A 368 -12.57 15.01 2.26
N ASN A 369 -11.49 15.71 2.64
CA ASN A 369 -10.43 15.09 3.43
C ASN A 369 -10.82 15.11 4.92
N LEU A 370 -11.21 13.96 5.44
CA LEU A 370 -11.61 13.79 6.85
C LEU A 370 -10.55 13.10 7.72
N ALA A 371 -9.30 12.96 7.23
CA ALA A 371 -8.25 12.24 7.97
C ALA A 371 -8.02 12.79 9.38
N ARG A 372 -8.08 14.12 9.55
CA ARG A 372 -7.94 14.78 10.84
C ARG A 372 -9.13 14.52 11.75
N ASP A 373 -10.33 14.67 11.21
CA ASP A 373 -11.58 14.56 11.99
C ASP A 373 -11.83 13.10 12.41
N PHE A 374 -11.33 12.15 11.61
CA PHE A 374 -11.43 10.71 11.87
C PHE A 374 -10.23 10.14 12.62
N GLY A 375 -9.17 10.94 12.88
CA GLY A 375 -8.06 10.54 13.73
C GLY A 375 -6.94 9.75 13.04
N VAL A 376 -6.87 9.75 11.71
CA VAL A 376 -5.89 8.98 10.91
C VAL A 376 -4.90 9.87 10.13
N GLU A 377 -4.85 11.17 10.45
CA GLU A 377 -3.98 12.14 9.75
C GLU A 377 -2.49 11.93 10.04
N ILE A 378 -2.14 11.61 11.29
CA ILE A 378 -0.73 11.60 11.74
C ILE A 378 -0.24 10.15 11.84
N GLY A 379 0.65 9.77 10.95
CA GLY A 379 1.17 8.40 10.86
C GLY A 379 2.70 8.28 10.75
N GLY A 380 3.45 9.36 10.98
CA GLY A 380 4.90 9.38 10.75
C GLY A 380 5.25 9.49 9.27
N TRP A 381 6.38 8.92 8.85
CA TRP A 381 6.68 8.76 7.42
C TRP A 381 5.97 7.49 6.94
N SER A 382 4.75 7.67 6.46
CA SER A 382 3.80 6.60 6.18
C SER A 382 4.00 6.02 4.78
N PHE A 383 3.87 4.69 4.65
CA PHE A 383 3.91 3.98 3.37
C PHE A 383 2.62 3.19 3.14
N GLY A 384 2.69 1.87 3.04
CA GLY A 384 1.54 1.01 2.75
C GLY A 384 0.46 1.10 3.81
N ALA A 385 -0.79 1.12 3.37
CA ALA A 385 -1.95 1.03 4.22
C ALA A 385 -3.04 0.19 3.56
N GLN A 386 -3.80 -0.57 4.36
CA GLN A 386 -4.92 -1.37 3.87
C GLN A 386 -6.11 -1.25 4.83
N PHE A 387 -7.31 -1.20 4.23
CA PHE A 387 -8.55 -1.37 4.96
C PHE A 387 -8.91 -2.85 5.09
N GLY A 388 -9.41 -3.27 6.25
CA GLY A 388 -9.93 -4.61 6.50
C GLY A 388 -10.57 -4.69 7.87
N ASP A 389 -11.54 -5.55 8.05
CA ASP A 389 -12.19 -5.78 9.34
C ASP A 389 -11.35 -6.78 10.16
N LEU A 390 -10.47 -6.24 11.00
CA LEU A 390 -9.49 -7.05 11.76
C LEU A 390 -10.09 -7.75 12.98
N ASN A 391 -11.25 -7.29 13.44
CA ASN A 391 -11.93 -7.85 14.61
C ASN A 391 -13.30 -8.49 14.31
N ASN A 392 -13.69 -8.55 13.03
CA ASN A 392 -14.98 -9.07 12.55
C ASN A 392 -16.21 -8.37 13.16
N ASP A 393 -16.11 -7.07 13.45
CA ASP A 393 -17.24 -6.32 14.04
C ASP A 393 -18.21 -5.70 13.01
N GLY A 394 -17.86 -5.75 11.74
CA GLY A 394 -18.65 -5.22 10.62
C GLY A 394 -18.19 -3.84 10.16
N THR A 395 -17.05 -3.33 10.65
CA THR A 395 -16.48 -2.05 10.23
C THR A 395 -15.06 -2.23 9.73
N LEU A 396 -14.67 -1.49 8.69
CA LEU A 396 -13.31 -1.58 8.16
C LEU A 396 -12.34 -0.79 9.03
N ASP A 397 -11.33 -1.46 9.56
CA ASP A 397 -10.19 -0.91 10.25
C ASP A 397 -9.11 -0.50 9.25
N LEU A 398 -8.06 0.17 9.74
CA LEU A 398 -6.94 0.61 8.90
C LEU A 398 -5.60 0.22 9.52
N TYR A 399 -4.80 -0.56 8.80
CA TYR A 399 -3.40 -0.82 9.15
C TYR A 399 -2.48 0.09 8.34
N LEU A 400 -1.49 0.72 8.97
CA LEU A 400 -0.51 1.59 8.32
C LEU A 400 0.91 1.19 8.68
N THR A 401 1.75 1.03 7.65
CA THR A 401 3.21 0.91 7.80
C THR A 401 3.88 2.27 7.72
N ASN A 402 4.99 2.42 8.43
CA ASN A 402 5.75 3.66 8.48
C ASN A 402 7.23 3.42 8.80
N GLY A 403 8.00 4.50 8.83
CA GLY A 403 9.45 4.48 8.97
C GLY A 403 10.15 4.53 7.62
N TYR A 404 11.22 5.35 7.49
CA TYR A 404 11.88 5.54 6.19
C TYR A 404 13.29 4.97 6.15
N VAL A 405 14.23 5.51 6.95
CA VAL A 405 15.62 5.04 7.00
C VAL A 405 16.09 4.96 8.45
N SER A 406 16.21 3.75 8.96
CA SER A 406 16.71 3.44 10.29
C SER A 406 18.23 3.16 10.25
N LEU A 407 19.03 4.13 10.70
CA LEU A 407 20.50 4.00 10.84
C LEU A 407 20.91 4.35 12.28
N ASP A 408 21.70 5.40 12.51
CA ASP A 408 22.04 5.84 13.87
C ASP A 408 20.79 6.47 14.53
N ARG A 409 20.29 5.83 15.59
CA ARG A 409 19.08 6.26 16.31
C ARG A 409 19.19 7.65 16.94
N ASN A 410 20.42 8.09 17.26
CA ASN A 410 20.69 9.35 17.94
C ASN A 410 21.01 10.52 17.00
N ARG A 411 21.06 10.27 15.69
CA ARG A 411 21.45 11.28 14.70
C ARG A 411 20.38 11.37 13.60
N SER A 412 19.73 12.54 13.51
CA SER A 412 18.69 12.81 12.50
C SER A 412 19.26 13.52 11.27
N TYR A 413 18.80 13.11 10.10
CA TYR A 413 19.13 13.75 8.82
C TYR A 413 18.16 14.91 8.48
N TRP A 414 17.07 15.08 9.18
CA TRP A 414 16.01 16.04 8.87
C TRP A 414 16.51 17.47 8.68
N TYR A 415 17.44 17.92 9.52
CA TYR A 415 17.97 19.28 9.40
C TYR A 415 18.67 19.53 8.05
N ASP A 416 19.45 18.58 7.55
CA ASP A 416 20.12 18.71 6.26
C ASP A 416 19.17 18.47 5.09
N PHE A 417 18.20 17.55 5.23
CA PHE A 417 17.15 17.34 4.24
C PHE A 417 16.30 18.61 4.03
N SER A 418 15.95 19.34 5.10
CA SER A 418 15.17 20.57 5.01
C SER A 418 15.84 21.68 4.19
N LYS A 419 17.17 21.70 4.10
CA LYS A 419 17.92 22.66 3.26
C LYS A 419 17.65 22.44 1.76
N ILE A 420 17.44 21.18 1.35
CA ILE A 420 17.08 20.86 -0.04
C ILE A 420 15.61 21.15 -0.30
N ALA A 421 14.73 20.87 0.64
CA ALA A 421 13.29 21.07 0.47
C ALA A 421 12.92 22.53 0.14
N GLY A 422 13.68 23.51 0.66
CA GLY A 422 13.54 24.93 0.32
C GLY A 422 14.35 25.39 -0.89
N GLY A 423 15.01 24.48 -1.62
CA GLY A 423 15.90 24.79 -2.75
C GLY A 423 15.14 25.14 -4.04
N HIS A 424 15.85 25.79 -4.97
CA HIS A 424 15.35 26.01 -6.33
C HIS A 424 15.39 24.69 -7.14
N SER A 425 14.53 24.54 -8.15
CA SER A 425 14.44 23.35 -8.99
C SER A 425 15.78 22.83 -9.55
N THR A 426 16.69 23.73 -9.95
CA THR A 426 18.04 23.36 -10.43
C THR A 426 18.97 22.81 -9.36
N ILE A 427 18.62 22.99 -8.08
CA ILE A 427 19.34 22.44 -6.93
C ILE A 427 18.70 21.10 -6.55
N ILE A 428 17.37 21.06 -6.47
CA ILE A 428 16.60 19.90 -6.04
C ILE A 428 16.78 18.72 -7.00
N ASN A 429 16.73 18.97 -8.31
CA ASN A 429 16.75 17.91 -9.32
C ASN A 429 18.12 17.23 -9.50
N ASP A 430 19.19 17.76 -8.91
CA ASP A 430 20.55 17.22 -9.05
C ASP A 430 20.99 16.55 -7.75
N ALA A 431 21.04 15.23 -7.74
CA ALA A 431 21.38 14.40 -6.57
C ALA A 431 22.72 14.80 -5.91
N LYS A 432 23.70 15.30 -6.69
CA LYS A 432 24.99 15.73 -6.14
C LYS A 432 24.88 16.90 -5.14
N ASN A 433 23.80 17.68 -5.21
CA ASN A 433 23.55 18.82 -4.31
C ASN A 433 22.91 18.41 -2.99
N TRP A 434 22.42 17.16 -2.90
CA TRP A 434 21.77 16.67 -1.69
C TRP A 434 22.84 16.39 -0.63
N PRO A 435 22.63 16.83 0.62
CA PRO A 435 23.61 16.61 1.70
C PRO A 435 23.87 15.11 1.94
N ALA A 436 25.08 14.77 2.35
CA ALA A 436 25.40 13.39 2.70
C ALA A 436 24.63 12.93 3.95
N MET A 437 24.10 11.72 3.92
CA MET A 437 23.40 11.15 5.09
C MET A 437 24.37 10.80 6.24
N ASP A 438 25.60 10.37 5.95
CA ASP A 438 26.66 10.06 6.94
C ASP A 438 26.19 9.15 8.08
N GLY A 439 25.40 8.12 7.75
CA GLY A 439 24.86 7.17 8.72
C GLY A 439 23.73 7.71 9.61
N ARG A 440 23.18 8.88 9.31
CA ARG A 440 22.04 9.46 10.06
C ARG A 440 20.72 8.85 9.64
N SER A 441 19.80 8.70 10.59
CA SER A 441 18.43 8.26 10.34
C SER A 441 17.56 9.37 9.78
N LEU A 442 16.56 8.99 8.96
CA LEU A 442 15.51 9.88 8.46
C LEU A 442 14.17 9.22 8.76
N SER A 443 13.45 9.71 9.76
CA SER A 443 12.17 9.15 10.25
C SER A 443 12.22 7.61 10.41
N GLY A 444 13.33 7.09 10.93
CA GLY A 444 13.47 5.65 11.21
C GLY A 444 12.90 5.26 12.57
N TYR A 445 12.78 3.95 12.80
CA TYR A 445 12.35 3.35 14.07
C TYR A 445 10.95 3.76 14.52
N GLN A 446 10.05 4.04 13.59
CA GLN A 446 8.67 4.41 13.89
C GLN A 446 7.82 3.15 14.14
N THR A 447 6.87 3.25 15.09
CA THR A 447 5.89 2.18 15.35
C THR A 447 4.76 2.24 14.34
N LYS A 448 4.27 1.07 13.91
CA LYS A 448 3.12 0.94 13.02
C LYS A 448 1.84 1.42 13.70
N HIS A 449 0.81 1.71 12.90
CA HIS A 449 -0.52 2.04 13.40
C HIS A 449 -1.52 0.95 13.01
N VAL A 450 -2.39 0.63 13.93
CA VAL A 450 -3.61 -0.16 13.72
C VAL A 450 -4.74 0.69 14.25
N TRP A 451 -5.47 1.32 13.34
CA TRP A 451 -6.58 2.19 13.69
C TRP A 451 -7.89 1.42 13.63
N LEU A 452 -8.46 1.20 14.79
CA LEU A 452 -9.75 0.54 14.96
C LEU A 452 -10.89 1.54 14.72
N ASN A 453 -11.79 1.24 13.80
CA ASN A 453 -12.95 2.06 13.45
C ASN A 453 -14.09 1.81 14.44
N ASP A 454 -14.75 2.86 14.92
CA ASP A 454 -15.90 2.75 15.82
C ASP A 454 -17.27 2.69 15.11
N GLY A 455 -17.25 2.54 13.78
CA GLY A 455 -18.46 2.54 12.93
C GLY A 455 -19.03 3.94 12.62
N SER A 456 -18.53 5.00 13.29
CA SER A 456 -18.90 6.39 12.96
C SER A 456 -17.86 7.09 12.07
N GLY A 457 -16.81 6.35 11.67
CA GLY A 457 -15.64 6.85 10.95
C GLY A 457 -14.54 7.40 11.86
N LYS A 458 -14.69 7.33 13.18
CA LYS A 458 -13.61 7.67 14.11
C LYS A 458 -12.74 6.47 14.38
N PHE A 459 -11.44 6.69 14.25
CA PHE A 459 -10.43 5.67 14.43
C PHE A 459 -9.61 5.92 15.68
N VAL A 460 -9.27 4.83 16.38
CA VAL A 460 -8.40 4.84 17.56
C VAL A 460 -7.22 3.93 17.32
N ASP A 461 -5.99 4.43 17.54
CA ASP A 461 -4.78 3.63 17.40
C ASP A 461 -4.66 2.63 18.55
N VAL A 462 -4.67 1.35 18.21
CA VAL A 462 -4.58 0.23 19.15
C VAL A 462 -3.36 -0.66 18.90
N ALA A 463 -2.46 -0.29 17.98
CA ALA A 463 -1.36 -1.13 17.50
C ALA A 463 -0.61 -1.84 18.62
N GLN A 464 -0.11 -1.09 19.61
CA GLN A 464 0.65 -1.66 20.71
C GLN A 464 -0.21 -2.55 21.61
N ALA A 465 -1.49 -2.21 21.79
CA ALA A 465 -2.40 -2.98 22.63
C ALA A 465 -2.77 -4.33 22.01
N VAL A 466 -2.79 -4.41 20.69
CA VAL A 466 -3.13 -5.64 19.94
C VAL A 466 -1.92 -6.43 19.47
N GLY A 467 -0.68 -6.07 19.86
CA GLY A 467 0.51 -6.88 19.62
C GLY A 467 1.47 -6.36 18.55
N VAL A 468 1.15 -5.25 17.87
CA VAL A 468 2.02 -4.64 16.85
C VAL A 468 2.98 -3.66 17.51
N THR A 469 4.23 -4.10 17.71
CA THR A 469 5.24 -3.33 18.48
C THR A 469 6.56 -3.18 17.75
N ASP A 470 6.68 -3.68 16.53
CA ASP A 470 7.90 -3.55 15.73
C ASP A 470 8.18 -2.10 15.35
N THR A 471 9.45 -1.82 15.04
CA THR A 471 9.93 -0.51 14.61
C THR A 471 10.80 -0.62 13.36
N TYR A 472 10.58 -1.64 12.53
CA TYR A 472 11.24 -1.75 11.23
C TYR A 472 10.72 -0.66 10.27
N ASP A 473 11.47 -0.38 9.22
CA ASP A 473 11.06 0.56 8.18
C ASP A 473 10.05 -0.13 7.25
N GLY A 474 8.74 -0.06 7.61
CA GLY A 474 7.67 -0.74 6.91
C GLY A 474 7.42 -0.15 5.52
N ARG A 475 7.10 -1.03 4.56
CA ARG A 475 6.73 -0.66 3.19
C ARG A 475 5.36 -1.21 2.86
N ALA A 476 5.28 -2.37 2.25
CA ALA A 476 4.02 -2.97 1.88
C ALA A 476 3.32 -3.64 3.08
N VAL A 477 2.00 -3.63 3.04
CA VAL A 477 1.15 -4.44 3.91
C VAL A 477 0.08 -5.11 3.07
N ALA A 478 -0.15 -6.41 3.29
CA ALA A 478 -1.21 -7.18 2.67
C ALA A 478 -2.04 -7.91 3.74
N PHE A 479 -3.31 -8.14 3.42
CA PHE A 479 -4.25 -8.90 4.24
C PHE A 479 -4.65 -10.20 3.53
N ALA A 480 -4.81 -11.27 4.31
CA ALA A 480 -5.31 -12.55 3.86
C ALA A 480 -5.80 -13.41 5.02
N ASP A 481 -6.74 -14.32 4.78
CA ASP A 481 -7.04 -15.41 5.71
C ASP A 481 -6.09 -16.58 5.44
N LEU A 482 -4.83 -16.46 5.90
CA LEU A 482 -3.75 -17.43 5.63
C LEU A 482 -4.03 -18.83 6.17
N TRP A 483 -4.92 -18.96 7.14
CA TRP A 483 -5.23 -20.23 7.79
C TRP A 483 -6.66 -20.71 7.56
N ASN A 484 -7.41 -20.07 6.64
CA ASN A 484 -8.81 -20.40 6.33
C ASN A 484 -9.70 -20.45 7.61
N GLN A 485 -9.58 -19.44 8.46
CA GLN A 485 -10.27 -19.34 9.75
C GLN A 485 -11.35 -18.25 9.78
N GLY A 486 -11.53 -17.52 8.68
CA GLY A 486 -12.45 -16.39 8.58
C GLY A 486 -11.97 -15.18 9.38
N VAL A 487 -10.67 -14.93 9.38
CA VAL A 487 -10.05 -13.76 10.01
C VAL A 487 -8.92 -13.24 9.14
N LEU A 488 -8.79 -11.94 9.00
CA LEU A 488 -7.71 -11.34 8.25
C LEU A 488 -6.41 -11.34 9.05
N ASP A 489 -5.39 -12.03 8.56
CA ASP A 489 -4.02 -11.94 9.02
C ASP A 489 -3.30 -10.78 8.32
N VAL A 490 -2.20 -10.30 8.91
CA VAL A 490 -1.48 -9.12 8.41
C VAL A 490 -0.05 -9.50 8.03
N ILE A 491 0.33 -9.24 6.79
CA ILE A 491 1.67 -9.51 6.27
C ILE A 491 2.35 -8.17 5.98
N VAL A 492 3.53 -7.92 6.59
CA VAL A 492 4.25 -6.65 6.49
C VAL A 492 5.64 -6.88 5.92
N ALA A 493 5.91 -6.29 4.76
CA ALA A 493 7.25 -6.25 4.19
C ALA A 493 8.01 -5.00 4.67
N ASN A 494 9.23 -5.20 5.15
CA ASN A 494 10.06 -4.16 5.74
C ASN A 494 11.32 -3.93 4.92
N GLU A 495 11.64 -2.68 4.66
CA GLU A 495 12.86 -2.26 3.97
C GLU A 495 14.10 -2.64 4.79
N ARG A 496 15.03 -3.39 4.21
CA ARG A 496 16.22 -3.93 4.91
C ARG A 496 15.87 -4.69 6.19
N GLY A 497 14.68 -5.25 6.26
CA GLY A 497 14.11 -5.92 7.42
C GLY A 497 13.45 -7.25 7.09
N PRO A 498 13.00 -7.98 8.11
CA PRO A 498 12.30 -9.24 7.93
C PRO A 498 10.90 -9.03 7.36
N LEU A 499 10.40 -10.03 6.64
CA LEU A 499 8.97 -10.18 6.44
C LEU A 499 8.33 -10.57 7.77
N LEU A 500 7.28 -9.86 8.18
CA LEU A 500 6.51 -10.18 9.37
C LEU A 500 5.16 -10.74 8.96
N ILE A 501 4.70 -11.76 9.67
CA ILE A 501 3.35 -12.32 9.56
C ILE A 501 2.70 -12.25 10.92
N TYR A 502 1.67 -11.43 11.04
CA TYR A 502 0.87 -11.34 12.24
C TYR A 502 -0.36 -12.22 12.09
N LYS A 503 -0.34 -13.39 12.74
CA LYS A 503 -1.51 -14.25 12.86
C LYS A 503 -2.54 -13.55 13.73
N ASN A 504 -3.73 -13.40 13.21
CA ASN A 504 -4.83 -12.78 13.92
C ASN A 504 -5.62 -13.81 14.73
N THR A 505 -6.08 -13.40 15.91
CA THR A 505 -7.03 -14.14 16.72
C THR A 505 -8.17 -13.21 17.07
N VAL A 506 -9.36 -13.53 16.62
CA VAL A 506 -10.58 -12.74 16.84
C VAL A 506 -11.47 -13.41 17.89
N THR A 507 -12.24 -12.61 18.63
CA THR A 507 -13.21 -13.13 19.60
C THR A 507 -14.26 -14.02 18.89
N PRO A 508 -14.57 -15.21 19.42
CA PRO A 508 -15.45 -16.18 18.73
C PRO A 508 -16.92 -15.74 18.65
N GLU A 509 -17.29 -14.70 19.38
CA GLU A 509 -18.64 -14.12 19.28
C GLU A 509 -18.85 -13.42 17.94
N ASN A 510 -17.83 -12.77 17.37
CA ASN A 510 -17.94 -12.07 16.09
C ASN A 510 -17.95 -13.07 14.94
N LYS A 511 -18.82 -12.81 13.97
CA LYS A 511 -19.07 -13.67 12.82
C LYS A 511 -18.52 -13.00 11.57
N TRP A 512 -18.42 -13.78 10.50
CA TRP A 512 -17.86 -13.35 9.24
C TRP A 512 -18.55 -14.05 8.06
N VAL A 513 -18.30 -13.58 6.86
CA VAL A 513 -18.59 -14.27 5.59
C VAL A 513 -17.53 -13.88 4.56
N GLU A 514 -17.15 -14.82 3.72
CA GLU A 514 -16.18 -14.59 2.66
C GLU A 514 -16.72 -15.00 1.31
N PHE A 515 -16.23 -14.31 0.27
CA PHE A 515 -16.60 -14.58 -1.12
C PHE A 515 -15.33 -14.71 -1.97
N ASP A 516 -15.21 -15.87 -2.62
CA ASP A 516 -14.23 -16.14 -3.66
C ASP A 516 -14.96 -16.18 -5.00
N LEU A 517 -14.58 -15.33 -5.95
CA LEU A 517 -15.32 -15.08 -7.17
C LEU A 517 -14.53 -15.55 -8.40
N GLU A 518 -15.20 -16.24 -9.32
CA GLU A 518 -14.66 -16.64 -10.62
C GLU A 518 -15.51 -16.07 -11.76
N GLY A 519 -14.88 -15.30 -12.67
CA GLY A 519 -15.54 -14.79 -13.87
C GLY A 519 -15.79 -15.86 -14.93
N THR A 520 -16.75 -15.61 -15.83
CA THR A 520 -17.02 -16.45 -17.00
C THR A 520 -17.08 -15.64 -18.29
N LYS A 521 -17.75 -14.48 -18.27
CA LYS A 521 -17.72 -13.44 -19.31
C LYS A 521 -16.81 -12.30 -18.90
N SER A 522 -16.77 -12.00 -17.61
CA SER A 522 -15.75 -11.18 -16.99
C SER A 522 -14.41 -11.89 -17.03
N ASN A 523 -13.31 -11.16 -16.78
CA ASN A 523 -12.00 -11.79 -16.56
C ASN A 523 -12.10 -12.88 -15.46
N ARG A 524 -11.35 -13.96 -15.63
CA ARG A 524 -11.43 -15.13 -14.73
C ARG A 524 -11.10 -14.82 -13.29
N SER A 525 -10.15 -13.90 -13.07
CA SER A 525 -9.78 -13.40 -11.74
C SER A 525 -10.92 -12.62 -11.04
N ALA A 526 -12.02 -12.35 -11.74
CA ALA A 526 -13.14 -11.50 -11.30
C ALA A 526 -12.71 -10.10 -10.80
N ILE A 527 -11.53 -9.61 -11.20
CA ILE A 527 -11.06 -8.27 -10.83
C ILE A 527 -12.05 -7.22 -11.35
N GLY A 528 -12.51 -6.32 -10.46
CA GLY A 528 -13.58 -5.36 -10.71
C GLY A 528 -14.98 -5.84 -10.32
N ALA A 529 -15.14 -7.09 -9.88
CA ALA A 529 -16.41 -7.55 -9.35
C ALA A 529 -16.69 -6.92 -7.98
N GLN A 530 -17.87 -6.31 -7.82
CA GLN A 530 -18.30 -5.69 -6.57
C GLN A 530 -19.27 -6.60 -5.82
N VAL A 531 -19.03 -6.79 -4.54
CA VAL A 531 -19.93 -7.47 -3.61
C VAL A 531 -20.48 -6.46 -2.63
N THR A 532 -21.81 -6.29 -2.63
CA THR A 532 -22.52 -5.51 -1.63
C THR A 532 -23.22 -6.47 -0.68
N LEU A 533 -22.84 -6.47 0.57
CA LEU A 533 -23.45 -7.23 1.64
C LEU A 533 -24.47 -6.36 2.38
N PHE A 534 -25.67 -6.91 2.62
CA PHE A 534 -26.73 -6.28 3.41
C PHE A 534 -27.00 -7.13 4.65
N TRP A 535 -26.81 -6.56 5.83
CA TRP A 535 -27.03 -7.24 7.09
C TRP A 535 -27.45 -6.25 8.20
N ASN A 536 -28.38 -6.65 9.06
CA ASN A 536 -28.88 -5.83 10.18
C ASN A 536 -29.29 -4.41 9.78
N GLY A 537 -29.78 -4.20 8.54
CA GLY A 537 -30.14 -2.89 8.00
C GLY A 537 -28.95 -2.00 7.62
N GLN A 538 -27.74 -2.56 7.55
CA GLN A 538 -26.51 -1.91 7.05
C GLN A 538 -26.16 -2.45 5.66
N GLU A 539 -25.29 -1.75 4.95
CA GLU A 539 -24.71 -2.23 3.69
C GLU A 539 -23.21 -1.90 3.65
N GLN A 540 -22.41 -2.80 3.12
CA GLN A 540 -21.00 -2.57 2.86
C GLN A 540 -20.64 -3.09 1.46
N VAL A 541 -19.88 -2.31 0.71
CA VAL A 541 -19.36 -2.71 -0.60
C VAL A 541 -17.87 -2.98 -0.55
N GLN A 542 -17.46 -4.08 -1.17
CA GLN A 542 -16.04 -4.39 -1.45
C GLN A 542 -15.91 -4.78 -2.91
N GLU A 543 -14.71 -4.63 -3.48
CA GLU A 543 -14.40 -4.95 -4.87
C GLU A 543 -13.16 -5.83 -4.95
N VAL A 544 -13.16 -6.82 -5.85
CA VAL A 544 -11.98 -7.64 -6.13
C VAL A 544 -10.94 -6.77 -6.81
N SER A 545 -9.80 -6.57 -6.16
CA SER A 545 -8.74 -5.67 -6.61
C SER A 545 -7.62 -6.40 -7.35
N GLY A 546 -7.13 -5.83 -8.44
CA GLY A 546 -5.94 -6.29 -9.18
C GLY A 546 -4.64 -5.64 -8.71
N GLY A 547 -4.61 -5.12 -7.49
CA GLY A 547 -3.49 -4.44 -6.84
C GLY A 547 -3.93 -3.14 -6.18
N SER A 548 -3.45 -2.88 -4.97
CA SER A 548 -3.75 -1.66 -4.23
C SER A 548 -2.66 -1.36 -3.20
N GLY A 549 -2.69 -0.15 -2.65
CA GLY A 549 -1.74 0.25 -1.63
C GLY A 549 -0.35 0.55 -2.19
N PHE A 550 0.67 0.43 -1.33
CA PHE A 550 2.07 0.59 -1.71
C PHE A 550 2.69 -0.79 -1.95
N ALA A 551 3.02 -1.09 -3.20
CA ALA A 551 3.73 -2.31 -3.60
C ALA A 551 3.13 -3.60 -2.98
N ALA A 552 1.80 -3.67 -2.88
CA ALA A 552 1.08 -4.75 -2.22
C ALA A 552 -0.08 -5.27 -3.08
N GLN A 553 -0.46 -6.51 -2.79
CA GLN A 553 -1.72 -7.09 -3.25
C GLN A 553 -2.26 -7.98 -2.13
N ASN A 554 -3.50 -7.70 -1.71
CA ASN A 554 -4.23 -8.55 -0.77
C ASN A 554 -4.65 -9.86 -1.44
N GLU A 555 -5.06 -10.83 -0.63
CA GLU A 555 -5.86 -11.93 -1.10
C GLU A 555 -7.09 -11.42 -1.86
N ARG A 556 -7.52 -12.12 -2.93
CA ARG A 556 -8.70 -11.72 -3.70
C ARG A 556 -10.03 -12.11 -3.09
N ARG A 557 -10.06 -13.00 -2.12
CA ARG A 557 -11.27 -13.23 -1.32
C ARG A 557 -11.71 -11.96 -0.65
N LEU A 558 -13.00 -11.68 -0.74
CA LEU A 558 -13.61 -10.54 -0.08
C LEU A 558 -14.11 -10.98 1.30
N HIS A 559 -13.54 -10.40 2.34
CA HIS A 559 -13.86 -10.71 3.72
C HIS A 559 -14.77 -9.65 4.33
N PHE A 560 -15.87 -10.08 4.96
CA PHE A 560 -16.80 -9.23 5.67
C PHE A 560 -16.98 -9.73 7.11
N GLY A 561 -16.62 -8.92 8.09
CA GLY A 561 -17.04 -9.11 9.47
C GLY A 561 -18.52 -8.74 9.64
N LEU A 562 -19.16 -9.32 10.63
CA LEU A 562 -20.62 -9.23 10.79
C LEU A 562 -21.05 -8.85 12.21
N GLY A 563 -20.09 -8.78 13.15
CA GLY A 563 -20.40 -8.63 14.57
C GLY A 563 -21.01 -9.90 15.21
N LYS A 564 -21.65 -9.73 16.37
CA LYS A 564 -22.02 -10.87 17.23
C LYS A 564 -23.29 -11.60 16.81
N THR A 565 -24.27 -10.89 16.31
CA THR A 565 -25.61 -11.43 16.00
C THR A 565 -26.07 -11.00 14.61
N PRO A 566 -25.39 -11.47 13.55
CA PRO A 566 -25.76 -11.06 12.21
C PRO A 566 -27.06 -11.72 11.74
N HIS A 567 -27.85 -10.93 11.05
CA HIS A 567 -28.88 -11.39 10.13
C HIS A 567 -28.53 -10.86 8.75
N ILE A 568 -28.05 -11.73 7.88
CA ILE A 568 -27.70 -11.35 6.51
C ILE A 568 -28.99 -11.40 5.68
N GLU A 569 -29.43 -10.25 5.17
CA GLU A 569 -30.61 -10.18 4.31
C GLU A 569 -30.29 -10.72 2.91
N LYS A 570 -29.20 -10.24 2.32
CA LYS A 570 -28.77 -10.66 0.98
C LYS A 570 -27.34 -10.23 0.68
N VAL A 571 -26.80 -10.81 -0.36
CA VAL A 571 -25.55 -10.38 -1.04
C VAL A 571 -25.88 -10.08 -2.50
N VAL A 572 -25.41 -8.93 -2.99
CA VAL A 572 -25.53 -8.55 -4.39
C VAL A 572 -24.14 -8.48 -5.02
N ILE A 573 -23.91 -9.29 -6.03
CA ILE A 573 -22.64 -9.31 -6.78
C ILE A 573 -22.89 -8.64 -8.12
N ARG A 574 -22.15 -7.56 -8.39
CA ARG A 574 -22.09 -6.91 -9.70
C ARG A 574 -20.81 -7.33 -10.39
N TRP A 575 -20.94 -8.09 -11.45
CA TRP A 575 -19.82 -8.58 -12.25
C TRP A 575 -19.34 -7.52 -13.26
N PRO A 576 -18.05 -7.49 -13.63
CA PRO A 576 -17.52 -6.59 -14.67
C PRO A 576 -18.28 -6.65 -16.00
N SER A 577 -18.80 -7.82 -16.37
CA SER A 577 -19.68 -7.99 -17.54
C SER A 577 -21.00 -7.23 -17.49
N GLY A 578 -21.30 -6.55 -16.36
CA GLY A 578 -22.58 -5.88 -16.09
C GLY A 578 -23.68 -6.80 -15.56
N LYS A 579 -23.43 -8.11 -15.40
CA LYS A 579 -24.39 -9.01 -14.77
C LYS A 579 -24.52 -8.71 -13.29
N VAL A 580 -25.72 -8.97 -12.75
CA VAL A 580 -26.02 -8.85 -11.32
C VAL A 580 -26.54 -10.19 -10.82
N GLN A 581 -25.93 -10.69 -9.76
CA GLN A 581 -26.32 -11.93 -9.09
C GLN A 581 -26.69 -11.62 -7.63
N THR A 582 -27.79 -12.18 -7.14
CA THR A 582 -28.22 -12.03 -5.75
C THR A 582 -28.25 -13.37 -5.05
N ILE A 583 -27.78 -13.41 -3.82
CA ILE A 583 -27.84 -14.55 -2.92
C ILE A 583 -28.65 -14.11 -1.72
N GLU A 584 -29.79 -14.73 -1.48
CA GLU A 584 -30.67 -14.42 -0.36
C GLU A 584 -30.23 -15.20 0.88
N GLU A 585 -30.20 -14.53 2.02
CA GLU A 585 -29.96 -15.08 3.36
C GLU A 585 -28.77 -16.09 3.47
N PRO A 586 -27.55 -15.76 2.97
CA PRO A 586 -26.42 -16.68 3.14
C PRO A 586 -26.08 -16.86 4.61
N ALA A 587 -25.64 -18.06 4.99
CA ALA A 587 -25.25 -18.35 6.36
C ALA A 587 -23.90 -17.69 6.72
N PRO A 588 -23.74 -17.16 7.94
CA PRO A 588 -22.45 -16.63 8.41
C PRO A 588 -21.43 -17.76 8.71
N ASN A 589 -20.16 -17.38 8.89
CA ASN A 589 -19.02 -18.25 9.13
C ASN A 589 -18.77 -19.25 8.00
N GLN A 590 -18.87 -18.79 6.76
CA GLN A 590 -18.63 -19.60 5.56
C GLN A 590 -17.91 -18.81 4.48
N LEU A 591 -17.07 -19.50 3.72
CA LEU A 591 -16.52 -19.08 2.44
C LEU A 591 -17.46 -19.57 1.31
N TYR A 592 -17.92 -18.66 0.49
CA TYR A 592 -18.72 -18.92 -0.69
C TYR A 592 -17.88 -18.79 -1.96
N SER A 593 -17.57 -19.89 -2.63
CA SER A 593 -16.97 -19.88 -3.97
C SER A 593 -18.09 -19.71 -4.99
N ILE A 594 -18.10 -18.58 -5.70
CA ILE A 594 -19.18 -18.17 -6.57
C ILE A 594 -18.66 -17.94 -7.99
N LYS A 595 -19.27 -18.61 -8.95
CA LYS A 595 -18.98 -18.43 -10.35
C LYS A 595 -20.01 -17.52 -11.01
N GLU A 596 -19.56 -16.63 -11.88
CA GLU A 596 -20.42 -15.74 -12.67
C GLU A 596 -21.44 -16.58 -13.48
N PRO A 597 -22.74 -16.27 -13.45
CA PRO A 597 -23.72 -17.00 -14.26
C PRO A 597 -23.45 -16.82 -15.76
N LEU A 598 -23.72 -17.85 -16.57
CA LEU A 598 -23.52 -17.85 -18.03
C LEU A 598 -24.44 -16.84 -18.76
#